data_6395adf0f48c96c9537dd2af9695cb13
#
_entry.id   6395adf0f48c96c9537dd2af9695cb13
#
_cell.length_a   1.000
_cell.length_b   1.000
_cell.length_c   1.000
_cell.angle_alpha   90.00
_cell.angle_beta   90.00
_cell.angle_gamma   90.00
#
_symmetry.space_group_name_H-M   'P 1'
#
loop_
_entity.id
_entity.type
_entity.pdbx_description
1 polymer ?
#
loop_
_entity_poly.entity_id
_entity_poly.type
_entity_poly.pdbx_seq_one_letter_code
_entity_poly.pdbx_strand_id
1 'polypeptide(L)' 'NLLGAFAVEPTRAAAVQGRRIVLVDDVMTTGATLNAAAHALREAGAAHITAMVVARTEPD' A
#
# COMPACT_ATOMS: atom_id res chain seq x y z
N ASN A 1 -6.77 -14.46 -4.44
CA ASN A 1 -5.60 -14.23 -3.62
C ASN A 1 -5.30 -12.74 -3.54
N LEU A 2 -5.33 -12.19 -2.33
CA LEU A 2 -5.11 -10.78 -2.12
C LEU A 2 -3.72 -10.31 -2.56
N LEU A 3 -2.70 -11.16 -2.44
CA LEU A 3 -1.36 -10.79 -2.88
C LEU A 3 -1.29 -10.52 -4.37
N GLY A 4 -2.18 -11.15 -5.15
CA GLY A 4 -2.25 -10.90 -6.58
C GLY A 4 -3.16 -9.78 -6.98
N ALA A 5 -3.89 -9.17 -6.02
CA ALA A 5 -4.85 -8.11 -6.32
C ALA A 5 -4.19 -6.76 -6.55
N PHE A 6 -2.96 -6.58 -6.08
CA PHE A 6 -2.24 -5.32 -6.20
C PHE A 6 -0.97 -5.51 -6.99
N ALA A 7 -0.67 -4.55 -7.84
CA ALA A 7 0.59 -4.53 -8.57
C ALA A 7 0.89 -3.10 -8.98
N VAL A 8 2.18 -2.77 -9.02
CA VAL A 8 2.62 -1.47 -9.53
C VAL A 8 2.83 -1.62 -11.03
N GLU A 9 2.21 -0.73 -11.81
CA GLU A 9 2.41 -0.75 -13.25
C GLU A 9 3.88 -0.59 -13.59
N PRO A 10 4.40 -1.39 -14.54
CA PRO A 10 5.83 -1.30 -14.90
C PRO A 10 6.26 0.11 -15.31
N THR A 11 5.36 0.86 -15.96
CA THR A 11 5.68 2.23 -16.39
C THR A 11 5.82 3.20 -15.22
N ARG A 12 5.36 2.81 -14.02
CA ARG A 12 5.42 3.64 -12.81
C ARG A 12 6.35 3.09 -11.76
N ALA A 13 6.96 1.94 -12.00
CA ALA A 13 7.82 1.31 -11.01
C ALA A 13 9.01 2.21 -10.65
N ALA A 14 9.51 2.99 -11.60
CA ALA A 14 10.63 3.89 -11.35
C ALA A 14 10.28 4.96 -10.32
N ALA A 15 9.02 5.35 -10.20
CA ALA A 15 8.59 6.34 -9.21
C ALA A 15 8.57 5.77 -7.79
N VAL A 16 8.53 4.44 -7.67
CA VAL A 16 8.50 3.74 -6.38
C VAL A 16 9.88 3.26 -5.97
N GLN A 17 10.72 2.91 -6.95
CA GLN A 17 12.00 2.29 -6.70
C GLN A 17 12.91 3.18 -5.85
N GLY A 18 13.41 2.63 -4.76
CA GLY A 18 14.30 3.33 -3.84
C GLY A 18 13.62 4.40 -3.00
N ARG A 19 12.31 4.52 -3.08
CA ARG A 19 11.56 5.56 -2.37
C ARG A 19 11.05 5.08 -1.01
N ARG A 20 10.79 6.05 -0.16
CA ARG A 20 10.11 5.82 1.11
C ARG A 20 8.64 6.13 0.87
N ILE A 21 7.81 5.11 1.05
CA ILE A 21 6.39 5.18 0.70
C ILE A 21 5.54 5.16 1.96
N VAL A 22 4.52 5.99 1.99
CA VAL A 22 3.51 5.96 3.04
C VAL A 22 2.21 5.47 2.43
N LEU A 23 1.72 4.36 2.95
CA LEU A 23 0.39 3.84 2.59
C LEU A 23 -0.62 4.42 3.55
N VAL A 24 -1.66 5.03 3.01
CA VAL A 24 -2.75 5.58 3.82
C VAL A 24 -4.03 4.84 3.44
N ASP A 25 -4.74 4.34 4.43
CA ASP A 25 -5.97 3.62 4.18
C ASP A 25 -6.98 3.87 5.29
N ASP A 26 -8.19 3.37 5.08
CA ASP A 26 -9.30 3.49 5.99
C ASP A 26 -9.16 2.48 7.13
N VAL A 27 -9.63 2.83 8.30
CA VAL A 27 -9.69 1.94 9.46
C VAL A 27 -10.49 0.67 9.17
N MET A 28 -11.40 0.73 8.20
CA MET A 28 -12.21 -0.42 7.80
C MET A 28 -11.43 -1.45 6.99
N THR A 29 -10.23 -1.11 6.53
CA THR A 29 -9.42 -2.01 5.71
C THR A 29 -8.79 -3.10 6.58
N THR A 30 -8.75 -4.32 6.06
CA THR A 30 -8.12 -5.44 6.77
C THR A 30 -6.61 -5.38 6.67
N GLY A 31 -5.94 -5.98 7.66
CA GLY A 31 -4.48 -6.10 7.61
C GLY A 31 -4.00 -6.85 6.38
N ALA A 32 -4.78 -7.82 5.89
CA ALA A 32 -4.44 -8.57 4.69
C ALA A 32 -4.38 -7.65 3.46
N THR A 33 -5.29 -6.69 3.36
CA THR A 33 -5.29 -5.74 2.26
C THR A 33 -4.05 -4.83 2.31
N LEU A 34 -3.72 -4.33 3.49
CA LEU A 34 -2.52 -3.51 3.67
C LEU A 34 -1.26 -4.29 3.35
N ASN A 35 -1.20 -5.56 3.79
CA ASN A 35 -0.06 -6.41 3.50
C ASN A 35 0.11 -6.66 2.00
N ALA A 36 -0.99 -6.87 1.29
CA ALA A 36 -0.95 -7.10 -0.14
C ALA A 36 -0.45 -5.87 -0.89
N ALA A 37 -0.92 -4.68 -0.49
CA ALA A 37 -0.45 -3.44 -1.10
C ALA A 37 1.02 -3.20 -0.81
N ALA A 38 1.45 -3.43 0.42
CA ALA A 38 2.86 -3.29 0.80
C ALA A 38 3.75 -4.26 0.03
N HIS A 39 3.27 -5.49 -0.17
CA HIS A 39 4.00 -6.48 -0.95
C HIS A 39 4.21 -6.00 -2.39
N ALA A 40 3.17 -5.45 -3.01
CA ALA A 40 3.28 -4.94 -4.37
C ALA A 40 4.31 -3.82 -4.47
N LEU A 41 4.34 -2.92 -3.48
CA LEU A 41 5.31 -1.83 -3.47
C LEU A 41 6.74 -2.33 -3.27
N ARG A 42 6.94 -3.34 -2.42
CA ARG A 42 8.26 -3.94 -2.25
C ARG A 42 8.73 -4.62 -3.52
N GLU A 43 7.84 -5.32 -4.20
CA GLU A 43 8.19 -5.95 -5.48
C GLU A 43 8.58 -4.92 -6.52
N ALA A 44 8.03 -3.70 -6.45
CA ALA A 44 8.41 -2.61 -7.33
C ALA A 44 9.69 -1.90 -6.90
N GLY A 45 10.27 -2.28 -5.76
CA GLY A 45 11.56 -1.78 -5.31
C GLY A 45 11.52 -0.66 -4.30
N ALA A 46 10.40 -0.46 -3.60
CA ALA A 46 10.32 0.54 -2.54
C ALA A 46 11.35 0.24 -1.45
N ALA A 47 12.05 1.26 -0.98
CA ALA A 47 13.09 1.10 0.04
C ALA A 47 12.50 0.98 1.43
N HIS A 48 11.38 1.64 1.67
CA HIS A 48 10.75 1.66 2.99
C HIS A 48 9.27 1.93 2.83
N ILE A 49 8.45 1.19 3.58
CA ILE A 49 7.00 1.34 3.52
C ILE A 49 6.47 1.51 4.93
N THR A 50 5.70 2.57 5.12
CA THR A 50 4.97 2.82 6.36
C THR A 50 3.48 2.78 6.07
N ALA A 51 2.73 2.03 6.85
CA ALA A 51 1.30 1.97 6.71
C ALA A 51 0.63 2.85 7.77
N MET A 52 -0.30 3.68 7.34
CA MET A 52 -1.10 4.52 8.23
C MET A 52 -2.56 4.21 8.04
N VAL A 53 -3.27 4.06 9.14
CA VAL A 53 -4.72 3.84 9.13
C VAL A 53 -5.37 5.09 9.67
N VAL A 54 -6.31 5.65 8.89
CA VAL A 54 -7.01 6.88 9.26
C VAL A 54 -8.38 6.53 9.77
N ALA A 55 -8.67 6.96 11.01
CA ALA A 55 -9.98 6.76 11.58
C ALA A 55 -10.99 7.68 10.89
N ARG A 56 -12.17 7.15 10.62
CA ARG A 56 -13.25 7.92 10.04
C ARG A 56 -14.32 8.19 11.08
N THR A 57 -14.78 9.41 11.11
CA THR A 57 -15.94 9.78 11.89
C THR A 57 -17.14 9.80 10.96
N GLU A 58 -18.12 8.99 11.26
CA GLU A 58 -19.33 8.94 10.44
C GLU A 58 -20.36 9.90 11.01
N PRO A 59 -21.00 10.70 10.16
CA PRO A 59 -22.10 11.54 10.62
C PRO A 59 -23.28 10.68 11.00
N ASP A 60 -23.95 11.06 12.06
CA ASP A 60 -25.16 10.35 12.52
C ASP A 60 -26.34 10.62 11.60
#